data_7e60de5eb5419ae2aca7f9ea81a6013c
#
_entry.id   7e60de5eb5419ae2aca7f9ea81a6013c
#
_cell.length_a   1.000
_cell.length_b   1.000
_cell.length_c   1.000
_cell.angle_alpha   90.00
_cell.angle_beta   90.00
_cell.angle_gamma   90.00
#
_symmetry.space_group_name_H-M   'P 1'
#
loop_
_entity.id
_entity.type
_entity.pdbx_description
1 polymer ?
#
loop_
_entity_poly.entity_id
_entity_poly.type
_entity_poly.pdbx_seq_one_letter_code
_entity_poly.pdbx_strand_id
1 'polypeptide(L)'
;MTILTRIVARASSRMFGGTALSRNEAWTDTMINFTTDSFLAAQRLKDFPAVARPIASWFIPELKRVFEHFSRAEKLIIPMYKHRRGTGDREDDLLQWMMDNAEGRTDQVLSAINLHVAFAAIHTSAVAVTHIVYDLCAYPEYLQPLRDEMQEALGGEVPTKKALLSMPRLDSFMRESQRFNPLLLSKSGDVSISRWVDY
;
A
#
# COMPACT_ATOMS: atom_id res chain seq x y z
N MET A 1 3.02 13.51 5.93
CA MET A 1 2.82 12.07 5.63
C MET A 1 1.39 11.76 5.18
N THR A 2 0.36 12.18 5.87
CA THR A 2 -1.04 11.84 5.57
C THR A 2 -1.49 12.10 4.11
N ILE A 3 -1.08 13.21 3.50
CA ILE A 3 -1.46 13.55 2.11
C ILE A 3 -0.82 12.57 1.12
N LEU A 4 0.48 12.32 1.24
CA LEU A 4 1.20 11.38 0.36
C LEU A 4 0.66 9.95 0.51
N THR A 5 0.36 9.52 1.73
CA THR A 5 -0.26 8.21 1.97
C THR A 5 -1.61 8.08 1.26
N ARG A 6 -2.46 9.12 1.29
CA ARG A 6 -3.74 9.10 0.55
C ARG A 6 -3.57 9.10 -0.96
N ILE A 7 -2.59 9.83 -1.49
CA ILE A 7 -2.27 9.82 -2.92
C ILE A 7 -1.83 8.42 -3.35
N VAL A 8 -0.88 7.83 -2.64
CA VAL A 8 -0.39 6.48 -2.91
C VAL A 8 -1.50 5.45 -2.77
N ALA A 9 -2.33 5.54 -1.72
CA ALA A 9 -3.47 4.66 -1.52
C ALA A 9 -4.46 4.69 -2.69
N ARG A 10 -4.79 5.88 -3.20
CA ARG A 10 -5.67 6.03 -4.37
C ARG A 10 -5.04 5.50 -5.65
N ALA A 11 -3.75 5.80 -5.89
CA ALA A 11 -3.02 5.29 -7.05
C ALA A 11 -2.95 3.76 -7.03
N SER A 12 -2.59 3.16 -5.90
CA SER A 12 -2.55 1.70 -5.72
C SER A 12 -3.94 1.06 -5.88
N SER A 13 -4.98 1.70 -5.34
CA SER A 13 -6.36 1.21 -5.47
C SER A 13 -6.84 1.19 -6.92
N ARG A 14 -6.29 2.05 -7.78
CA ARG A 14 -6.57 2.01 -9.22
C ARG A 14 -6.09 0.71 -9.86
N MET A 15 -4.95 0.20 -9.40
CA MET A 15 -4.41 -1.09 -9.82
C MET A 15 -5.12 -2.27 -9.17
N PHE A 16 -5.68 -2.09 -7.97
CA PHE A 16 -6.32 -3.18 -7.22
C PHE A 16 -7.74 -3.46 -7.69
N GLY A 17 -8.53 -2.46 -8.00
CA GLY A 17 -9.94 -2.62 -8.37
C GLY A 17 -10.49 -1.47 -9.19
N GLY A 18 -9.66 -0.90 -10.04
CA GLY A 18 -10.06 0.09 -11.02
C GLY A 18 -10.52 1.42 -10.43
N THR A 19 -11.27 2.17 -11.22
CA THR A 19 -11.76 3.51 -10.86
C THR A 19 -12.74 3.46 -9.68
N ALA A 20 -13.57 2.43 -9.61
CA ALA A 20 -14.57 2.28 -8.57
C ALA A 20 -13.90 2.21 -7.18
N LEU A 21 -12.84 1.41 -7.04
CA LEU A 21 -12.15 1.24 -5.77
C LEU A 21 -11.27 2.45 -5.43
N SER A 22 -10.58 3.05 -6.41
CA SER A 22 -9.69 4.19 -6.19
C SER A 22 -10.39 5.47 -5.75
N ARG A 23 -11.68 5.62 -6.08
CA ARG A 23 -12.52 6.76 -5.66
C ARG A 23 -13.34 6.49 -4.41
N ASN A 24 -13.27 5.28 -3.86
CA ASN A 24 -14.01 4.90 -2.67
C ASN A 24 -13.25 5.30 -1.41
N GLU A 25 -13.73 6.35 -0.71
CA GLU A 25 -13.11 6.84 0.51
C GLU A 25 -13.12 5.79 1.63
N ALA A 26 -14.22 5.03 1.77
CA ALA A 26 -14.33 3.99 2.78
C ALA A 26 -13.27 2.89 2.57
N TRP A 27 -12.96 2.55 1.32
CA TRP A 27 -11.86 1.65 0.98
C TRP A 27 -10.49 2.26 1.34
N THR A 28 -10.25 3.52 0.93
CA THR A 28 -9.01 4.23 1.22
C THR A 28 -8.73 4.29 2.72
N ASP A 29 -9.72 4.66 3.51
CA ASP A 29 -9.60 4.73 4.97
C ASP A 29 -9.41 3.33 5.59
N THR A 30 -10.10 2.31 5.08
CA THR A 30 -9.92 0.94 5.53
C THR A 30 -8.50 0.45 5.32
N MET A 31 -7.92 0.65 4.14
CA MET A 31 -6.54 0.23 3.83
C MET A 31 -5.50 0.93 4.71
N ILE A 32 -5.61 2.25 4.86
CA ILE A 32 -4.66 3.04 5.66
C ILE A 32 -4.73 2.64 7.12
N ASN A 33 -5.93 2.57 7.68
CA ASN A 33 -6.13 2.27 9.10
C ASN A 33 -5.84 0.80 9.43
N PHE A 34 -6.13 -0.13 8.52
CA PHE A 34 -5.79 -1.54 8.68
C PHE A 34 -4.31 -1.75 8.99
N THR A 35 -3.43 -1.02 8.28
CA THR A 35 -2.00 -1.12 8.51
C THR A 35 -1.62 -0.63 9.90
N THR A 36 -2.11 0.55 10.29
CA THR A 36 -1.82 1.14 11.61
C THR A 36 -2.32 0.24 12.74
N ASP A 37 -3.59 -0.19 12.67
CA ASP A 37 -4.18 -1.06 13.69
C ASP A 37 -3.49 -2.42 13.75
N SER A 38 -3.05 -2.97 12.61
CA SER A 38 -2.31 -4.25 12.58
C SER A 38 -0.95 -4.15 13.27
N PHE A 39 -0.19 -3.06 13.04
CA PHE A 39 1.08 -2.83 13.73
C PHE A 39 0.87 -2.62 15.23
N LEU A 40 -0.10 -1.81 15.62
CA LEU A 40 -0.40 -1.57 17.03
C LEU A 40 -0.86 -2.85 17.73
N ALA A 41 -1.73 -3.64 17.10
CA ALA A 41 -2.17 -4.93 17.63
C ALA A 41 -0.98 -5.89 17.81
N ALA A 42 -0.07 -5.95 16.82
CA ALA A 42 1.12 -6.79 16.91
C ALA A 42 2.07 -6.34 18.04
N GLN A 43 2.25 -5.04 18.24
CA GLN A 43 3.05 -4.51 19.35
C GLN A 43 2.42 -4.87 20.70
N ARG A 44 1.11 -4.61 20.87
CA ARG A 44 0.39 -4.95 22.10
C ARG A 44 0.45 -6.44 22.44
N LEU A 45 0.35 -7.32 21.43
CA LEU A 45 0.47 -8.76 21.64
C LEU A 45 1.87 -9.18 22.11
N LYS A 46 2.93 -8.45 21.73
CA LYS A 46 4.30 -8.74 22.19
C LYS A 46 4.49 -8.47 23.68
N ASP A 47 3.71 -7.58 24.28
CA ASP A 47 3.77 -7.25 25.71
C ASP A 47 3.32 -8.43 26.58
N PHE A 48 2.64 -9.43 25.99
CA PHE A 48 2.17 -10.61 26.70
C PHE A 48 3.04 -11.84 26.43
N PRO A 49 3.29 -12.69 27.44
CA PRO A 49 3.93 -13.99 27.25
C PRO A 49 3.17 -14.81 26.20
N ALA A 50 3.89 -15.62 25.41
CA ALA A 50 3.31 -16.40 24.31
C ALA A 50 2.09 -17.24 24.74
N VAL A 51 2.14 -17.83 25.95
CA VAL A 51 1.06 -18.64 26.52
C VAL A 51 -0.21 -17.80 26.80
N ALA A 52 -0.07 -16.53 27.16
CA ALA A 52 -1.19 -15.65 27.48
C ALA A 52 -1.80 -14.94 26.25
N ARG A 53 -1.10 -14.91 25.11
CA ARG A 53 -1.54 -14.20 23.89
C ARG A 53 -2.93 -14.61 23.38
N PRO A 54 -3.32 -15.88 23.37
CA PRO A 54 -4.66 -16.25 22.93
C PRO A 54 -5.77 -15.62 23.76
N ILE A 55 -5.57 -15.53 25.09
CA ILE A 55 -6.53 -14.90 26.01
C ILE A 55 -6.44 -13.38 25.90
N ALA A 56 -5.24 -12.81 25.89
CA ALA A 56 -5.01 -11.37 25.76
C ALA A 56 -5.60 -10.80 24.46
N SER A 57 -5.61 -11.57 23.36
CA SER A 57 -6.15 -11.14 22.07
C SER A 57 -7.63 -10.72 22.14
N TRP A 58 -8.40 -11.25 23.06
CA TRP A 58 -9.83 -10.90 23.23
C TRP A 58 -10.03 -9.52 23.86
N PHE A 59 -9.02 -9.02 24.56
CA PHE A 59 -9.07 -7.74 25.28
C PHE A 59 -8.33 -6.61 24.57
N ILE A 60 -7.67 -6.87 23.43
CA ILE A 60 -6.93 -5.89 22.65
C ILE A 60 -7.87 -5.18 21.66
N PRO A 61 -8.20 -3.89 21.88
CA PRO A 61 -9.14 -3.18 21.01
C PRO A 61 -8.62 -2.99 19.58
N GLU A 62 -7.30 -2.87 19.41
CA GLU A 62 -6.65 -2.79 18.10
C GLU A 62 -6.92 -4.04 17.27
N LEU A 63 -6.87 -5.21 17.88
CA LEU A 63 -7.14 -6.47 17.19
C LEU A 63 -8.61 -6.57 16.75
N LYS A 64 -9.54 -6.07 17.57
CA LYS A 64 -10.94 -5.97 17.17
C LYS A 64 -11.12 -5.07 15.94
N ARG A 65 -10.45 -3.90 15.90
CA ARG A 65 -10.47 -3.03 14.72
C ARG A 65 -9.90 -3.70 13.48
N VAL A 66 -8.84 -4.51 13.63
CA VAL A 66 -8.30 -5.31 12.51
C VAL A 66 -9.37 -6.22 11.91
N PHE A 67 -10.15 -6.94 12.73
CA PHE A 67 -11.26 -7.76 12.22
C PHE A 67 -12.39 -6.93 11.60
N GLU A 68 -12.66 -5.74 12.13
CA GLU A 68 -13.63 -4.82 11.51
C GLU A 68 -13.17 -4.36 10.12
N HIS A 69 -11.87 -4.17 9.89
CA HIS A 69 -11.33 -3.84 8.58
C HIS A 69 -11.52 -4.97 7.56
N PHE A 70 -11.35 -6.23 7.96
CA PHE A 70 -11.69 -7.38 7.09
C PHE A 70 -13.17 -7.35 6.70
N SER A 71 -14.06 -7.17 7.67
CA SER A 71 -15.50 -7.10 7.40
C SER A 71 -15.87 -5.92 6.48
N ARG A 72 -15.21 -4.76 6.61
CA ARG A 72 -15.40 -3.62 5.71
C ARG A 72 -14.87 -3.92 4.31
N ALA A 73 -13.70 -4.53 4.19
CA ALA A 73 -13.14 -4.93 2.90
C ALA A 73 -14.07 -5.93 2.18
N GLU A 74 -14.60 -6.93 2.87
CA GLU A 74 -15.57 -7.88 2.32
C GLU A 74 -16.82 -7.17 1.76
N LYS A 75 -17.39 -6.23 2.51
CA LYS A 75 -18.57 -5.47 2.08
C LYS A 75 -18.33 -4.61 0.83
N LEU A 76 -17.10 -4.19 0.59
CA LEU A 76 -16.74 -3.37 -0.56
C LEU A 76 -16.32 -4.21 -1.77
N ILE A 77 -15.56 -5.29 -1.56
CA ILE A 77 -14.92 -6.06 -2.62
C ILE A 77 -15.82 -7.22 -3.11
N ILE A 78 -16.51 -7.93 -2.22
CA ILE A 78 -17.35 -9.07 -2.63
C ILE A 78 -18.43 -8.69 -3.64
N PRO A 79 -19.14 -7.56 -3.52
CA PRO A 79 -20.08 -7.11 -4.56
C PRO A 79 -19.43 -6.92 -5.93
N MET A 80 -18.15 -6.44 -5.98
CA MET A 80 -17.42 -6.28 -7.24
C MET A 80 -17.12 -7.63 -7.89
N TYR A 81 -16.69 -8.64 -7.13
CA TYR A 81 -16.52 -10.00 -7.64
C TYR A 81 -17.82 -10.58 -8.20
N LYS A 82 -18.91 -10.43 -7.44
CA LYS A 82 -20.23 -10.91 -7.88
C LYS A 82 -20.72 -10.22 -9.14
N HIS A 83 -20.53 -8.90 -9.23
CA HIS A 83 -20.89 -8.12 -10.40
C HIS A 83 -20.15 -8.62 -11.65
N ARG A 84 -18.81 -8.70 -11.58
CA ARG A 84 -17.99 -9.16 -12.70
C ARG A 84 -18.34 -10.59 -13.16
N ARG A 85 -18.62 -11.49 -12.22
CA ARG A 85 -19.09 -12.85 -12.57
C ARG A 85 -20.46 -12.85 -13.24
N GLY A 86 -21.35 -11.95 -12.83
CA GLY A 86 -22.71 -11.84 -13.38
C GLY A 86 -22.76 -11.19 -14.76
N THR A 87 -21.95 -10.17 -15.00
CA THR A 87 -21.91 -9.43 -16.28
C THR A 87 -20.91 -10.01 -17.27
N GLY A 88 -19.92 -10.74 -16.80
CA GLY A 88 -18.78 -11.17 -17.63
C GLY A 88 -17.78 -10.04 -17.91
N ASP A 89 -17.93 -8.87 -17.28
CA ASP A 89 -17.00 -7.75 -17.43
C ASP A 89 -15.61 -8.12 -16.89
N ARG A 90 -14.59 -7.81 -17.69
CA ARG A 90 -13.20 -8.05 -17.33
C ARG A 90 -12.45 -6.73 -17.30
N GLU A 91 -11.70 -6.54 -16.23
CA GLU A 91 -10.83 -5.39 -16.02
C GLU A 91 -9.37 -5.86 -15.92
N ASP A 92 -8.43 -5.02 -16.31
CA ASP A 92 -7.00 -5.31 -16.13
C ASP A 92 -6.54 -4.78 -14.76
N ASP A 93 -6.93 -5.48 -13.71
CA ASP A 93 -6.61 -5.14 -12.32
C ASP A 93 -6.39 -6.39 -11.44
N LEU A 94 -5.91 -6.15 -10.21
CA LEU A 94 -5.62 -7.23 -9.26
C LEU A 94 -6.86 -8.07 -8.93
N LEU A 95 -8.04 -7.45 -8.81
CA LEU A 95 -9.28 -8.19 -8.54
C LEU A 95 -9.54 -9.22 -9.63
N GLN A 96 -9.37 -8.85 -10.90
CA GLN A 96 -9.58 -9.76 -12.02
C GLN A 96 -8.54 -10.89 -12.02
N TRP A 97 -7.26 -10.55 -11.82
CA TRP A 97 -6.21 -11.56 -11.75
C TRP A 97 -6.41 -12.55 -10.60
N MET A 98 -6.90 -12.08 -9.46
CA MET A 98 -7.24 -12.95 -8.32
C MET A 98 -8.45 -13.83 -8.63
N MET A 99 -9.45 -13.33 -9.35
CA MET A 99 -10.60 -14.13 -9.79
C MET A 99 -10.18 -15.25 -10.76
N ASP A 100 -9.31 -14.92 -11.71
CA ASP A 100 -8.81 -15.87 -12.71
C ASP A 100 -7.96 -16.99 -12.09
N ASN A 101 -7.27 -16.68 -10.98
CA ASN A 101 -6.39 -17.61 -10.26
C ASN A 101 -6.96 -18.02 -8.89
N ALA A 102 -8.27 -18.01 -8.75
CA ALA A 102 -8.91 -18.26 -7.45
C ALA A 102 -8.69 -19.67 -6.91
N GLU A 103 -8.48 -20.68 -7.79
CA GLU A 103 -8.21 -22.08 -7.41
C GLU A 103 -9.19 -22.63 -6.36
N GLY A 104 -10.47 -22.29 -6.46
CA GLY A 104 -11.50 -22.70 -5.51
C GLY A 104 -11.55 -21.88 -4.20
N ARG A 105 -10.75 -20.82 -4.05
CA ARG A 105 -10.84 -19.91 -2.89
C ARG A 105 -12.16 -19.15 -2.90
N THR A 106 -12.67 -18.88 -1.69
CA THR A 106 -13.90 -18.11 -1.50
C THR A 106 -13.65 -16.61 -1.70
N ASP A 107 -14.71 -15.84 -1.97
CA ASP A 107 -14.63 -14.39 -2.12
C ASP A 107 -14.11 -13.70 -0.85
N GLN A 108 -14.39 -14.25 0.34
CA GLN A 108 -13.86 -13.77 1.61
C GLN A 108 -12.33 -13.88 1.65
N VAL A 109 -11.79 -15.03 1.23
CA VAL A 109 -10.34 -15.24 1.17
C VAL A 109 -9.70 -14.27 0.16
N LEU A 110 -10.29 -14.11 -1.03
CA LEU A 110 -9.80 -13.16 -2.04
C LEU A 110 -9.84 -11.71 -1.54
N SER A 111 -10.91 -11.32 -0.83
CA SER A 111 -11.02 -10.00 -0.20
C SER A 111 -9.95 -9.78 0.86
N ALA A 112 -9.68 -10.77 1.71
CA ALA A 112 -8.62 -10.71 2.70
C ALA A 112 -7.24 -10.59 2.07
N ILE A 113 -6.94 -11.34 1.00
CA ILE A 113 -5.68 -11.23 0.26
C ILE A 113 -5.53 -9.83 -0.33
N ASN A 114 -6.59 -9.26 -0.93
CA ASN A 114 -6.55 -7.91 -1.48
C ASN A 114 -6.19 -6.87 -0.41
N LEU A 115 -6.78 -6.98 0.79
CA LEU A 115 -6.46 -6.11 1.92
C LEU A 115 -5.00 -6.26 2.37
N HIS A 116 -4.46 -7.49 2.38
CA HIS A 116 -3.05 -7.73 2.71
C HIS A 116 -2.08 -7.18 1.64
N VAL A 117 -2.43 -7.27 0.36
CA VAL A 117 -1.63 -6.64 -0.71
C VAL A 117 -1.63 -5.13 -0.53
N ALA A 118 -2.78 -4.53 -0.20
CA ALA A 118 -2.89 -3.11 0.11
C ALA A 118 -2.03 -2.71 1.33
N PHE A 119 -2.03 -3.53 2.39
CA PHE A 119 -1.15 -3.36 3.55
C PHE A 119 0.33 -3.29 3.16
N ALA A 120 0.78 -4.20 2.32
CA ALA A 120 2.19 -4.24 1.90
C ALA A 120 2.56 -3.05 0.99
N ALA A 121 1.65 -2.62 0.11
CA ALA A 121 1.96 -1.65 -0.94
C ALA A 121 1.93 -0.19 -0.47
N ILE A 122 0.96 0.20 0.39
CA ILE A 122 0.65 1.61 0.60
C ILE A 122 1.69 2.31 1.46
N HIS A 123 1.96 1.78 2.65
CA HIS A 123 2.85 2.46 3.58
C HIS A 123 4.31 2.44 3.14
N THR A 124 4.77 1.33 2.56
CA THR A 124 6.13 1.22 2.00
C THR A 124 6.34 2.22 0.88
N SER A 125 5.42 2.30 -0.07
CA SER A 125 5.49 3.27 -1.17
C SER A 125 5.35 4.70 -0.69
N ALA A 126 4.46 4.98 0.29
CA ALA A 126 4.29 6.32 0.84
C ALA A 126 5.55 6.82 1.56
N VAL A 127 6.22 5.94 2.31
CA VAL A 127 7.51 6.27 2.97
C VAL A 127 8.58 6.53 1.92
N ALA A 128 8.71 5.68 0.89
CA ALA A 128 9.68 5.88 -0.19
C ALA A 128 9.47 7.24 -0.90
N VAL A 129 8.23 7.55 -1.29
CA VAL A 129 7.89 8.84 -1.91
C VAL A 129 8.18 10.02 -0.98
N THR A 130 7.92 9.86 0.33
CA THR A 130 8.20 10.90 1.32
C THR A 130 9.70 11.22 1.39
N HIS A 131 10.55 10.19 1.42
CA HIS A 131 12.01 10.38 1.41
C HIS A 131 12.48 11.04 0.11
N ILE A 132 11.98 10.60 -1.04
CA ILE A 132 12.29 11.21 -2.33
C ILE A 132 11.95 12.71 -2.33
N VAL A 133 10.78 13.10 -1.79
CA VAL A 133 10.38 14.50 -1.67
C VAL A 133 11.30 15.27 -0.73
N TYR A 134 11.71 14.69 0.40
CA TYR A 134 12.67 15.33 1.31
C TYR A 134 14.03 15.51 0.66
N ASP A 135 14.52 14.51 -0.07
CA ASP A 135 15.80 14.60 -0.79
C ASP A 135 15.74 15.68 -1.88
N LEU A 136 14.61 15.82 -2.61
CA LEU A 136 14.40 16.89 -3.57
C LEU A 136 14.34 18.29 -2.91
N CYS A 137 13.82 18.38 -1.69
CA CYS A 137 13.85 19.63 -0.93
C CYS A 137 15.27 19.97 -0.43
N ALA A 138 16.04 18.95 -0.05
CA ALA A 138 17.43 19.12 0.40
C ALA A 138 18.39 19.43 -0.76
N TYR A 139 18.12 18.94 -1.96
CA TYR A 139 18.96 19.06 -3.15
C TYR A 139 18.12 19.58 -4.33
N PRO A 140 17.67 20.85 -4.30
CA PRO A 140 16.76 21.42 -5.29
C PRO A 140 17.34 21.50 -6.71
N GLU A 141 18.66 21.43 -6.87
CA GLU A 141 19.36 21.37 -8.16
C GLU A 141 18.96 20.17 -9.02
N TYR A 142 18.49 19.08 -8.43
CA TYR A 142 17.98 17.91 -9.18
C TYR A 142 16.56 18.11 -9.72
N LEU A 143 15.80 19.07 -9.19
CA LEU A 143 14.36 19.19 -9.51
C LEU A 143 14.14 19.51 -11.00
N GLN A 144 14.89 20.46 -11.55
CA GLN A 144 14.69 20.87 -12.96
C GLN A 144 15.15 19.79 -13.93
N PRO A 145 16.36 19.20 -13.81
CA PRO A 145 16.77 18.09 -14.67
C PRO A 145 15.83 16.89 -14.68
N LEU A 146 15.22 16.56 -13.54
CA LEU A 146 14.25 15.46 -13.45
C LEU A 146 12.92 15.83 -14.12
N ARG A 147 12.47 17.09 -13.98
CA ARG A 147 11.26 17.58 -14.67
C ARG A 147 11.43 17.59 -16.18
N ASP A 148 12.58 18.04 -16.67
CA ASP A 148 12.88 18.07 -18.10
C ASP A 148 12.88 16.66 -18.69
N GLU A 149 13.52 15.69 -18.01
CA GLU A 149 13.49 14.28 -18.42
C GLU A 149 12.06 13.72 -18.44
N MET A 150 11.25 14.01 -17.40
CA MET A 150 9.87 13.57 -17.36
C MET A 150 9.02 14.18 -18.48
N GLN A 151 9.20 15.47 -18.78
CA GLN A 151 8.47 16.14 -19.86
C GLN A 151 8.84 15.58 -21.23
N GLU A 152 10.13 15.33 -21.45
CA GLU A 152 10.63 14.71 -22.69
C GLU A 152 10.08 13.27 -22.85
N ALA A 153 10.16 12.46 -21.80
CA ALA A 153 9.73 11.07 -21.84
C ALA A 153 8.21 10.90 -21.99
N LEU A 154 7.42 11.80 -21.39
CA LEU A 154 5.95 11.72 -21.41
C LEU A 154 5.32 12.40 -22.62
N GLY A 155 5.97 13.43 -23.19
CA GLY A 155 5.45 14.15 -24.35
C GLY A 155 4.04 14.73 -24.18
N GLY A 156 3.57 14.88 -22.94
CA GLY A 156 2.20 15.30 -22.62
C GLY A 156 1.16 14.19 -22.67
N GLU A 157 1.56 12.95 -22.90
CA GLU A 157 0.69 11.78 -22.97
C GLU A 157 0.58 11.05 -21.63
N VAL A 158 -0.35 10.07 -21.56
CA VAL A 158 -0.48 9.19 -20.42
C VAL A 158 0.80 8.35 -20.25
N PRO A 159 1.34 8.21 -19.03
CA PRO A 159 2.55 7.44 -18.78
C PRO A 159 2.42 6.00 -19.25
N THR A 160 3.26 5.60 -20.19
CA THR A 160 3.39 4.22 -20.64
C THR A 160 4.58 3.54 -19.97
N LYS A 161 4.60 2.20 -19.93
CA LYS A 161 5.76 1.45 -19.43
C LYS A 161 7.05 1.84 -20.15
N LYS A 162 6.98 2.08 -21.48
CA LYS A 162 8.14 2.51 -22.29
C LYS A 162 8.63 3.89 -21.85
N ALA A 163 7.73 4.85 -21.64
CA ALA A 163 8.07 6.19 -21.16
C ALA A 163 8.72 6.14 -19.77
N LEU A 164 8.19 5.32 -18.85
CA LEU A 164 8.79 5.14 -17.52
C LEU A 164 10.22 4.56 -17.58
N LEU A 165 10.47 3.61 -18.48
CA LEU A 165 11.80 3.02 -18.68
C LEU A 165 12.80 3.98 -19.37
N SER A 166 12.33 5.07 -19.99
CA SER A 166 13.19 6.09 -20.62
C SER A 166 13.59 7.25 -19.69
N MET A 167 13.42 7.09 -18.37
CA MET A 167 13.76 8.09 -17.35
C MET A 167 14.92 7.62 -16.44
N PRO A 168 16.16 7.48 -16.98
CA PRO A 168 17.28 6.93 -16.19
C PRO A 168 17.73 7.84 -15.05
N ARG A 169 17.58 9.16 -15.15
CA ARG A 169 17.93 10.10 -14.07
C ARG A 169 16.97 9.94 -12.88
N LEU A 170 15.67 9.85 -13.20
CA LEU A 170 14.65 9.62 -12.16
C LEU A 170 14.87 8.27 -11.47
N ASP A 171 15.13 7.20 -12.24
CA ASP A 171 15.42 5.88 -11.68
C ASP A 171 16.67 5.93 -10.78
N SER A 172 17.75 6.57 -11.22
CA SER A 172 18.98 6.73 -10.44
C SER A 172 18.75 7.53 -9.15
N PHE A 173 18.00 8.63 -9.23
CA PHE A 173 17.66 9.45 -8.06
C PHE A 173 16.84 8.67 -7.04
N MET A 174 15.83 7.93 -7.49
CA MET A 174 14.99 7.08 -6.64
C MET A 174 15.81 5.97 -5.96
N ARG A 175 16.72 5.33 -6.69
CA ARG A 175 17.61 4.28 -6.13
C ARG A 175 18.55 4.85 -5.07
N GLU A 176 19.12 6.04 -5.31
CA GLU A 176 20.02 6.68 -4.37
C GLU A 176 19.28 7.14 -3.11
N SER A 177 18.09 7.72 -3.25
CA SER A 177 17.22 8.05 -2.12
C SER A 177 16.92 6.81 -1.25
N GLN A 178 16.57 5.68 -1.87
CA GLN A 178 16.32 4.42 -1.16
C GLN A 178 17.58 3.82 -0.55
N ARG A 179 18.75 4.04 -1.12
CA ARG A 179 20.03 3.59 -0.55
C ARG A 179 20.37 4.33 0.74
N PHE A 180 20.10 5.63 0.80
CA PHE A 180 20.28 6.44 2.01
C PHE A 180 19.18 6.20 3.04
N ASN A 181 17.95 5.99 2.60
CA ASN A 181 16.76 5.82 3.42
C ASN A 181 16.11 4.45 3.18
N PRO A 182 16.79 3.35 3.55
CA PRO A 182 16.24 2.01 3.30
C PRO A 182 14.98 1.79 4.12
N LEU A 183 13.92 1.29 3.47
CA LEU A 183 12.62 1.00 4.10
C LEU A 183 12.70 -0.09 5.18
N LEU A 184 13.61 -1.04 4.99
CA LEU A 184 13.83 -2.15 5.91
C LEU A 184 15.33 -2.30 6.13
N LEU A 185 15.80 -1.88 7.31
CA LEU A 185 17.14 -2.22 7.77
C LEU A 185 17.07 -3.60 8.44
N SER A 186 17.46 -4.63 7.72
CA SER A 186 17.79 -5.91 8.33
C SER A 186 19.14 -5.79 9.01
N LYS A 187 19.17 -5.25 10.25
CA LYS A 187 20.25 -5.57 11.15
C LYS A 187 19.85 -6.83 11.91
N SER A 188 20.60 -7.86 11.78
CA SER A 188 20.62 -8.96 12.73
C SER A 188 21.01 -8.40 14.09
N GLY A 189 20.04 -8.26 14.99
CA GLY A 189 20.22 -7.71 16.33
C GLY A 189 19.79 -6.23 16.43
N ASP A 190 18.69 -5.99 17.13
CA ASP A 190 18.18 -4.71 17.62
C ASP A 190 17.89 -3.61 16.58
N VAL A 191 16.80 -3.78 15.87
CA VAL A 191 16.06 -2.64 15.31
C VAL A 191 14.87 -2.39 16.22
N SER A 192 15.00 -1.41 17.12
CA SER A 192 13.84 -0.86 17.80
C SER A 192 12.98 -0.13 16.73
N ILE A 193 11.83 -0.68 16.43
CA ILE A 193 10.80 -0.09 15.55
C ILE A 193 10.28 1.25 16.12
N SER A 194 10.68 1.62 17.33
CA SER A 194 10.31 2.85 18.03
C SER A 194 10.68 4.15 17.29
N ARG A 195 11.55 4.11 16.30
CA ARG A 195 11.98 5.29 15.55
C ARG A 195 11.01 5.73 14.43
N TRP A 196 9.99 4.94 14.14
CA TRP A 196 9.06 5.19 13.03
C TRP A 196 7.69 5.73 13.46
N VAL A 197 7.45 5.84 14.76
CA VAL A 197 6.13 6.26 15.31
C VAL A 197 6.11 7.75 15.66
N ASP A 198 7.26 8.42 15.73
CA ASP A 198 7.40 9.82 16.19
C ASP A 198 7.50 10.84 15.02
N TYR A 199 7.08 10.49 13.80
CA TYR A 199 7.00 11.41 12.65
C TYR A 199 5.60 11.54 12.07
#